data_f7bc86b6969849d47958d6c04773e68a
#
_entry.id   f7bc86b6969849d47958d6c04773e68a
#
_cell.length_a   1.000
_cell.length_b   1.000
_cell.length_c   1.000
_cell.angle_alpha   90.00
_cell.angle_beta   90.00
_cell.angle_gamma   90.00
#
_symmetry.space_group_name_H-M   'P 1'
#
loop_
_entity.id
_entity.type
_entity.pdbx_description
1 polymer ?
#
loop_
_entity_poly.entity_id
_entity_poly.type
_entity_poly.pdbx_seq_one_letter_code
_entity_poly.pdbx_strand_id
1 'polypeptide(L)'
;RFRSRKGRIYPQFLDPDDISLQRAAEALVEVFRQASADGSTRQELSVETSLQLQSQQLDTPIGRGLEKLLLDRSEFDTGDPAEQQCFRELIFIQARQALREEAKALDPSLQEFWKRLEILRSQPVVQIQEALYADLPAQQRLLQFSPIGADALLHRYNCAQVQGLLLNSEALELRLEYPDPGPLRQLCKYLRFHQLLVQITTGEQGIFQLRIDGPLSLFYKTQKYGMQLANFFPAILQQKNWQLRATVCFRQKPPLQLQLDSSCGVRSHYQQFHDYVPP
;
A
#
# COMPACT_ATOMS: atom_id res chain seq x y z
N ARG A 1 -13.30 -0.05 -3.03
CA ARG A 1 -14.70 -0.49 -3.13
C ARG A 1 -15.54 0.55 -3.89
N PHE A 2 -16.34 0.15 -4.85
CA PHE A 2 -17.21 1.05 -5.61
C PHE A 2 -18.47 0.32 -6.07
N ARG A 3 -19.50 1.10 -6.37
CA ARG A 3 -20.69 0.64 -7.08
C ARG A 3 -20.68 1.20 -8.49
N SER A 4 -21.21 0.46 -9.45
CA SER A 4 -21.41 0.97 -10.81
C SER A 4 -22.91 0.99 -11.15
N ARG A 5 -23.36 2.08 -11.73
CA ARG A 5 -24.75 2.23 -12.20
C ARG A 5 -24.77 3.08 -13.46
N LYS A 6 -25.45 2.60 -14.50
CA LYS A 6 -25.62 3.33 -15.79
C LYS A 6 -24.28 3.88 -16.36
N GLY A 7 -23.22 3.06 -16.35
CA GLY A 7 -21.91 3.45 -16.87
C GLY A 7 -21.10 4.41 -16.00
N ARG A 8 -21.56 4.72 -14.78
CA ARG A 8 -20.83 5.57 -13.81
C ARG A 8 -20.32 4.77 -12.63
N ILE A 9 -19.20 5.20 -12.08
CA ILE A 9 -18.60 4.68 -10.85
C ILE A 9 -18.94 5.59 -9.68
N TYR A 10 -19.32 4.96 -8.57
CA TYR A 10 -19.59 5.62 -7.29
C TYR A 10 -18.69 4.98 -6.24
N PRO A 11 -17.53 5.61 -5.89
CA PRO A 11 -16.70 5.13 -4.79
C PRO A 11 -17.49 5.10 -3.48
N GLN A 12 -17.23 4.09 -2.65
CA GLN A 12 -17.87 3.96 -1.34
C GLN A 12 -16.90 4.47 -0.28
N PHE A 13 -16.91 5.78 -0.08
CA PHE A 13 -16.06 6.43 0.92
C PHE A 13 -16.50 6.03 2.33
N LEU A 14 -15.50 5.94 3.22
CA LEU A 14 -15.72 5.84 4.64
C LEU A 14 -16.02 7.23 5.19
N ASP A 15 -16.89 7.29 6.19
CA ASP A 15 -17.12 8.51 6.95
C ASP A 15 -16.03 8.64 8.03
N PRO A 16 -15.13 9.62 7.96
CA PRO A 16 -14.08 9.77 8.97
C PRO A 16 -14.62 10.18 10.35
N ASP A 17 -15.83 10.72 10.40
CA ASP A 17 -16.48 11.13 11.65
C ASP A 17 -17.24 9.97 12.33
N ASP A 18 -17.32 8.80 11.69
CA ASP A 18 -17.91 7.60 12.28
C ASP A 18 -17.05 7.07 13.43
N ILE A 19 -17.58 7.13 14.64
CA ILE A 19 -16.89 6.74 15.88
C ILE A 19 -16.47 5.26 15.84
N SER A 20 -17.25 4.38 15.20
CA SER A 20 -16.93 2.96 15.10
C SER A 20 -15.72 2.72 14.20
N LEU A 21 -15.65 3.43 13.08
CA LEU A 21 -14.51 3.38 12.16
C LEU A 21 -13.25 4.00 12.78
N GLN A 22 -13.39 5.11 13.49
CA GLN A 22 -12.27 5.73 14.22
C GLN A 22 -11.68 4.78 15.25
N ARG A 23 -12.51 4.16 16.10
CA ARG A 23 -12.05 3.17 17.09
C ARG A 23 -11.37 1.97 16.44
N ALA A 24 -11.91 1.46 15.36
CA ALA A 24 -11.28 0.36 14.62
C ALA A 24 -9.93 0.77 14.01
N ALA A 25 -9.84 1.98 13.47
CA ALA A 25 -8.59 2.52 12.92
C ALA A 25 -7.54 2.75 14.02
N GLU A 26 -7.92 3.31 15.17
CA GLU A 26 -7.05 3.48 16.34
C GLU A 26 -6.51 2.14 16.83
N ALA A 27 -7.38 1.16 16.98
CA ALA A 27 -7.01 -0.17 17.44
C ALA A 27 -6.02 -0.85 16.47
N LEU A 28 -6.22 -0.70 15.16
CA LEU A 28 -5.26 -1.21 14.17
C LEU A 28 -3.90 -0.49 14.24
N VAL A 29 -3.89 0.83 14.38
CA VAL A 29 -2.65 1.60 14.53
C VAL A 29 -1.89 1.16 15.78
N GLU A 30 -2.60 0.87 16.88
CA GLU A 30 -1.98 0.41 18.12
C GLU A 30 -1.35 -0.98 17.98
N VAL A 31 -2.00 -1.92 17.27
CA VAL A 31 -1.42 -3.24 16.93
C VAL A 31 -0.08 -3.06 16.20
N PHE A 32 -0.01 -2.18 15.19
CA PHE A 32 1.24 -1.93 14.46
C PHE A 32 2.31 -1.25 15.32
N ARG A 33 1.91 -0.36 16.22
CA ARG A 33 2.84 0.30 17.14
C ARG A 33 3.44 -0.71 18.10
N GLN A 34 2.62 -1.58 18.70
CA GLN A 34 3.07 -2.64 19.60
C GLN A 34 3.97 -3.63 18.86
N ALA A 35 3.56 -4.10 17.69
CA ALA A 35 4.36 -5.01 16.87
C ALA A 35 5.75 -4.44 16.51
N SER A 36 5.84 -3.12 16.29
CA SER A 36 7.12 -2.44 16.03
C SER A 36 8.00 -2.37 17.29
N ALA A 37 7.39 -2.22 18.47
CA ALA A 37 8.12 -2.23 19.74
C ALA A 37 8.64 -3.63 20.08
N ASP A 38 7.87 -4.67 19.79
CA ASP A 38 8.19 -6.07 20.10
C ASP A 38 9.06 -6.73 19.02
N GLY A 39 9.24 -6.09 17.86
CA GLY A 39 9.92 -6.67 16.71
C GLY A 39 9.20 -7.89 16.13
N SER A 40 7.87 -7.87 16.15
CA SER A 40 7.02 -8.97 15.69
C SER A 40 7.27 -9.29 14.21
N THR A 41 7.09 -10.55 13.84
CA THR A 41 7.17 -10.99 12.46
C THR A 41 5.94 -10.53 11.67
N ARG A 42 6.05 -10.46 10.35
CA ARG A 42 4.93 -10.15 9.47
C ARG A 42 3.76 -11.12 9.63
N GLN A 43 4.05 -12.39 9.93
CA GLN A 43 3.03 -13.40 10.18
C GLN A 43 2.29 -13.15 11.49
N GLU A 44 2.99 -12.88 12.58
CA GLU A 44 2.40 -12.53 13.87
C GLU A 44 1.53 -11.28 13.75
N LEU A 45 2.06 -10.23 13.13
CA LEU A 45 1.32 -9.00 12.86
C LEU A 45 0.04 -9.27 12.06
N SER A 46 0.10 -10.13 11.04
CA SER A 46 -1.09 -10.48 10.23
C SER A 46 -2.15 -11.23 11.04
N VAL A 47 -1.73 -12.11 11.95
CA VAL A 47 -2.66 -12.83 12.86
C VAL A 47 -3.32 -11.85 13.82
N GLU A 48 -2.54 -10.99 14.47
CA GLU A 48 -3.07 -9.99 15.42
C GLU A 48 -4.00 -9.00 14.75
N THR A 49 -3.62 -8.50 13.57
CA THR A 49 -4.48 -7.62 12.76
C THR A 49 -5.79 -8.30 12.40
N SER A 50 -5.75 -9.58 12.02
CA SER A 50 -6.96 -10.35 11.67
C SER A 50 -7.88 -10.54 12.89
N LEU A 51 -7.33 -10.84 14.06
CA LEU A 51 -8.09 -10.94 15.31
C LEU A 51 -8.73 -9.60 15.69
N GLN A 52 -7.97 -8.51 15.57
CA GLN A 52 -8.48 -7.17 15.85
C GLN A 52 -9.60 -6.76 14.90
N LEU A 53 -9.47 -7.04 13.60
CA LEU A 53 -10.51 -6.76 12.61
C LEU A 53 -11.81 -7.56 12.89
N GLN A 54 -11.68 -8.81 13.32
CA GLN A 54 -12.84 -9.63 13.71
C GLN A 54 -13.53 -9.07 14.98
N SER A 55 -12.76 -8.66 15.98
CA SER A 55 -13.31 -8.09 17.21
C SER A 55 -14.10 -6.80 16.98
N GLN A 56 -13.67 -5.98 16.02
CA GLN A 56 -14.31 -4.73 15.63
C GLN A 56 -15.48 -4.94 14.64
N GLN A 57 -15.75 -6.16 14.21
CA GLN A 57 -16.77 -6.50 13.20
C GLN A 57 -16.66 -5.67 11.91
N LEU A 58 -15.42 -5.27 11.56
CA LEU A 58 -15.17 -4.46 10.39
C LEU A 58 -15.32 -5.29 9.10
N ASP A 59 -15.95 -4.70 8.08
CA ASP A 59 -16.07 -5.34 6.76
C ASP A 59 -14.68 -5.72 6.20
N THR A 60 -14.50 -6.98 5.87
CA THR A 60 -13.20 -7.57 5.46
C THR A 60 -12.45 -6.76 4.38
N PRO A 61 -13.09 -6.27 3.30
CA PRO A 61 -12.41 -5.42 2.33
C PRO A 61 -11.91 -4.08 2.89
N ILE A 62 -12.63 -3.50 3.85
CA ILE A 62 -12.23 -2.26 4.51
C ILE A 62 -11.02 -2.54 5.40
N GLY A 63 -11.11 -3.56 6.25
CA GLY A 63 -10.05 -3.96 7.15
C GLY A 63 -8.74 -4.24 6.42
N ARG A 64 -8.78 -5.04 5.35
CA ARG A 64 -7.60 -5.32 4.50
C ARG A 64 -7.04 -4.08 3.83
N GLY A 65 -7.89 -3.13 3.46
CA GLY A 65 -7.44 -1.86 2.88
C GLY A 65 -6.71 -0.99 3.90
N LEU A 66 -7.22 -0.89 5.13
CA LEU A 66 -6.56 -0.18 6.23
C LEU A 66 -5.24 -0.86 6.62
N GLU A 67 -5.24 -2.18 6.78
CA GLU A 67 -4.03 -2.98 7.04
C GLU A 67 -2.95 -2.72 5.99
N LYS A 68 -3.31 -2.76 4.70
CA LYS A 68 -2.36 -2.46 3.62
C LYS A 68 -1.75 -1.07 3.75
N LEU A 69 -2.54 -0.05 4.07
CA LEU A 69 -2.03 1.30 4.24
C LEU A 69 -1.08 1.44 5.43
N LEU A 70 -1.27 0.65 6.49
CA LEU A 70 -0.35 0.58 7.63
C LEU A 70 0.92 -0.20 7.26
N LEU A 71 0.80 -1.29 6.50
CA LEU A 71 1.96 -2.03 5.96
C LEU A 71 2.82 -1.15 5.04
N ASP A 72 2.23 -0.28 4.22
CA ASP A 72 2.94 0.68 3.37
C ASP A 72 3.73 1.74 4.18
N ARG A 73 3.48 1.84 5.50
CA ARG A 73 4.18 2.71 6.46
C ARG A 73 5.12 1.96 7.39
N SER A 74 5.35 0.69 7.09
CA SER A 74 6.11 -0.24 7.91
C SER A 74 7.37 -0.68 7.16
N GLU A 75 8.49 -0.68 7.83
CA GLU A 75 9.75 -1.20 7.32
C GLU A 75 10.04 -2.54 7.97
N PHE A 76 10.31 -3.54 7.13
CA PHE A 76 10.61 -4.90 7.58
C PHE A 76 12.05 -5.25 7.27
N ASP A 77 12.63 -6.06 8.13
CA ASP A 77 13.94 -6.64 7.89
C ASP A 77 13.85 -7.62 6.71
N THR A 78 14.55 -7.30 5.66
CA THR A 78 14.62 -8.17 4.46
C THR A 78 15.80 -9.11 4.48
N GLY A 79 16.74 -8.93 5.45
CA GLY A 79 17.99 -9.67 5.50
C GLY A 79 18.83 -9.50 4.23
N ASP A 80 19.97 -10.20 4.16
CA ASP A 80 20.72 -10.36 2.91
C ASP A 80 20.30 -11.70 2.25
N PRO A 81 19.61 -11.67 1.09
CA PRO A 81 19.19 -12.89 0.42
C PRO A 81 20.35 -13.81 0.05
N ALA A 82 21.54 -13.26 -0.24
CA ALA A 82 22.72 -14.04 -0.59
C ALA A 82 23.29 -14.76 0.62
N GLU A 83 23.36 -14.10 1.78
CA GLU A 83 23.78 -14.73 3.04
C GLU A 83 22.81 -15.85 3.43
N GLN A 84 21.50 -15.62 3.30
CA GLN A 84 20.47 -16.59 3.62
C GLN A 84 20.52 -17.81 2.69
N GLN A 85 20.76 -17.61 1.41
CA GLN A 85 20.95 -18.71 0.47
C GLN A 85 22.18 -19.53 0.83
N CYS A 86 23.30 -18.88 1.10
CA CYS A 86 24.55 -19.54 1.49
C CYS A 86 24.35 -20.34 2.80
N PHE A 87 23.67 -19.76 3.78
CA PHE A 87 23.33 -20.44 5.03
C PHE A 87 22.51 -21.71 4.80
N ARG A 88 21.44 -21.63 3.97
CA ARG A 88 20.62 -22.80 3.60
C ARG A 88 21.44 -23.89 2.92
N GLU A 89 22.29 -23.52 1.97
CA GLU A 89 23.16 -24.48 1.26
C GLU A 89 24.08 -25.20 2.23
N LEU A 90 24.68 -24.49 3.17
CA LEU A 90 25.52 -25.09 4.21
C LEU A 90 24.74 -26.05 5.11
N ILE A 91 23.54 -25.66 5.54
CA ILE A 91 22.68 -26.53 6.36
C ILE A 91 22.29 -27.79 5.59
N PHE A 92 21.92 -27.68 4.29
CA PHE A 92 21.57 -28.84 3.48
C PHE A 92 22.76 -29.76 3.20
N ILE A 93 23.96 -29.22 3.01
CA ILE A 93 25.18 -30.02 2.87
C ILE A 93 25.45 -30.80 4.16
N GLN A 94 25.40 -30.14 5.32
CA GLN A 94 25.59 -30.77 6.63
C GLN A 94 24.50 -31.82 6.92
N ALA A 95 23.24 -31.51 6.61
CA ALA A 95 22.11 -32.43 6.71
C ALA A 95 22.35 -33.69 5.86
N ARG A 96 22.79 -33.52 4.61
CA ARG A 96 23.09 -34.65 3.70
C ARG A 96 24.23 -35.51 4.22
N GLN A 97 25.25 -34.92 4.82
CA GLN A 97 26.36 -35.63 5.44
C GLN A 97 25.88 -36.46 6.64
N ALA A 98 25.11 -35.84 7.55
CA ALA A 98 24.54 -36.48 8.73
C ALA A 98 23.65 -37.69 8.33
N LEU A 99 22.74 -37.50 7.35
CA LEU A 99 21.87 -38.55 6.85
C LEU A 99 22.64 -39.72 6.18
N ARG A 100 23.76 -39.46 5.50
CA ARG A 100 24.61 -40.51 4.93
C ARG A 100 25.34 -41.34 5.98
N GLU A 101 25.71 -40.75 7.09
CA GLU A 101 26.31 -41.41 8.23
C GLU A 101 25.28 -42.26 8.99
N GLU A 102 24.03 -41.74 9.10
CA GLU A 102 22.89 -42.41 9.76
C GLU A 102 22.25 -43.51 8.90
N ALA A 103 22.32 -43.42 7.57
CA ALA A 103 21.87 -44.50 6.69
C ALA A 103 22.59 -45.84 6.97
N LYS A 104 23.63 -45.80 7.80
CA LYS A 104 24.29 -47.00 8.38
C LYS A 104 23.65 -47.46 9.70
N ALA A 105 22.75 -46.67 10.29
CA ALA A 105 22.01 -46.96 11.52
C ALA A 105 20.54 -47.25 11.19
N LEU A 106 19.96 -48.24 11.84
CA LEU A 106 18.69 -48.87 11.49
C LEU A 106 17.42 -48.01 11.66
N ASP A 107 17.49 -46.82 12.29
CA ASP A 107 16.34 -45.93 12.44
C ASP A 107 16.78 -44.48 12.73
N PRO A 108 16.90 -43.57 11.72
CA PRO A 108 17.28 -42.18 11.95
C PRO A 108 16.08 -41.40 12.48
N SER A 109 16.05 -41.12 13.79
CA SER A 109 15.02 -40.21 14.32
C SER A 109 15.34 -38.75 13.94
N LEU A 110 14.31 -38.04 13.51
CA LEU A 110 14.40 -36.60 13.16
C LEU A 110 14.99 -35.78 14.33
N GLN A 111 14.77 -36.23 15.56
CA GLN A 111 15.29 -35.60 16.79
C GLN A 111 16.82 -35.73 16.93
N GLU A 112 17.41 -36.88 16.54
CA GLU A 112 18.87 -37.06 16.57
C GLU A 112 19.55 -36.21 15.51
N PHE A 113 18.94 -36.07 14.35
CA PHE A 113 19.41 -35.18 13.29
C PHE A 113 19.53 -33.73 13.78
N TRP A 114 18.49 -33.20 14.42
CA TRP A 114 18.50 -31.83 14.96
C TRP A 114 19.52 -31.65 16.08
N LYS A 115 19.66 -32.62 16.99
CA LYS A 115 20.69 -32.61 18.04
C LYS A 115 22.11 -32.56 17.49
N ARG A 116 22.41 -33.27 16.41
CA ARG A 116 23.71 -33.22 15.76
C ARG A 116 23.98 -31.88 15.10
N LEU A 117 22.99 -31.30 14.43
CA LEU A 117 23.11 -29.94 13.90
C LEU A 117 23.33 -28.90 14.99
N GLU A 118 22.67 -29.05 16.12
CA GLU A 118 22.85 -28.19 17.30
C GLU A 118 24.30 -28.24 17.81
N ILE A 119 24.86 -29.43 17.92
CA ILE A 119 26.25 -29.64 18.31
C ILE A 119 27.22 -29.05 17.28
N LEU A 120 27.04 -29.35 16.00
CA LEU A 120 27.91 -28.86 14.91
C LEU A 120 27.93 -27.35 14.77
N ARG A 121 26.82 -26.71 15.07
CA ARG A 121 26.67 -25.24 14.95
C ARG A 121 26.88 -24.51 16.26
N SER A 122 26.90 -25.19 17.39
CA SER A 122 26.87 -24.57 18.74
C SER A 122 25.72 -23.58 18.93
N GLN A 123 24.59 -23.86 18.28
CA GLN A 123 23.39 -23.02 18.28
C GLN A 123 22.15 -23.87 18.55
N PRO A 124 21.17 -23.38 19.35
CA PRO A 124 19.91 -24.09 19.58
C PRO A 124 19.17 -24.39 18.25
N VAL A 125 18.51 -25.54 18.17
CA VAL A 125 17.74 -25.98 17.00
C VAL A 125 16.72 -24.91 16.57
N VAL A 126 16.06 -24.25 17.53
CA VAL A 126 15.07 -23.21 17.25
C VAL A 126 15.70 -22.05 16.46
N GLN A 127 16.90 -21.60 16.86
CA GLN A 127 17.60 -20.52 16.15
C GLN A 127 18.03 -20.92 14.74
N ILE A 128 18.43 -22.17 14.54
CA ILE A 128 18.77 -22.69 13.21
C ILE A 128 17.52 -22.71 12.31
N GLN A 129 16.37 -23.14 12.86
CA GLN A 129 15.12 -23.17 12.12
C GLN A 129 14.61 -21.76 11.76
N GLU A 130 14.66 -20.83 12.70
CA GLU A 130 14.32 -19.43 12.47
C GLU A 130 15.23 -18.80 11.40
N ALA A 131 16.53 -19.00 11.53
CA ALA A 131 17.50 -18.49 10.56
C ALA A 131 17.33 -19.12 9.15
N LEU A 132 16.91 -20.38 9.07
CA LEU A 132 16.72 -21.08 7.79
C LEU A 132 15.64 -20.43 6.92
N TYR A 133 14.66 -19.80 7.53
CA TYR A 133 13.49 -19.22 6.88
C TYR A 133 13.38 -17.69 7.08
N ALA A 134 14.41 -17.05 7.61
CA ALA A 134 14.39 -15.61 7.94
C ALA A 134 14.13 -14.69 6.74
N ASP A 135 14.49 -15.15 5.52
CA ASP A 135 14.24 -14.41 4.28
C ASP A 135 12.80 -14.55 3.75
N LEU A 136 12.02 -15.47 4.29
CA LEU A 136 10.63 -15.58 3.88
C LEU A 136 9.84 -14.34 4.34
N PRO A 137 9.00 -13.78 3.45
CA PRO A 137 8.21 -12.59 3.80
C PRO A 137 7.43 -12.72 5.11
N ALA A 138 6.97 -13.92 5.44
CA ALA A 138 6.22 -14.20 6.67
C ALA A 138 7.07 -14.04 7.95
N GLN A 139 8.37 -14.29 7.85
CA GLN A 139 9.32 -14.26 8.97
C GLN A 139 10.06 -12.93 9.11
N GLN A 140 9.88 -12.02 8.15
CA GLN A 140 10.47 -10.69 8.22
C GLN A 140 9.98 -9.94 9.46
N ARG A 141 10.90 -9.43 10.27
CA ARG A 141 10.59 -8.67 11.49
C ARG A 141 10.29 -7.22 11.17
N LEU A 142 9.31 -6.65 11.86
CA LEU A 142 8.98 -5.23 11.76
C LEU A 142 10.06 -4.41 12.48
N LEU A 143 10.84 -3.62 11.71
CA LEU A 143 11.90 -2.76 12.23
C LEU A 143 11.37 -1.40 12.66
N GLN A 144 10.54 -0.80 11.80
CA GLN A 144 10.04 0.54 12.04
C GLN A 144 8.61 0.67 11.52
N PHE A 145 7.80 1.39 12.27
CA PHE A 145 6.46 1.81 11.88
C PHE A 145 6.33 3.33 12.01
N SER A 146 5.91 4.00 10.95
CA SER A 146 5.57 5.42 10.96
C SER A 146 4.11 5.61 11.33
N PRO A 147 3.78 5.97 12.59
CA PRO A 147 2.40 6.03 13.06
C PRO A 147 1.58 7.10 12.31
N ILE A 148 0.28 6.88 12.23
CA ILE A 148 -0.70 7.78 11.62
C ILE A 148 -1.91 7.86 12.56
N GLY A 149 -2.57 9.02 12.64
CA GLY A 149 -3.82 9.13 13.39
C GLY A 149 -4.98 8.42 12.68
N ALA A 150 -5.99 8.00 13.43
CA ALA A 150 -7.16 7.30 12.90
C ALA A 150 -7.87 8.10 11.81
N ASP A 151 -8.16 9.38 12.07
CA ASP A 151 -8.77 10.29 11.10
C ASP A 151 -7.97 10.36 9.79
N ALA A 152 -6.65 10.59 9.89
CA ALA A 152 -5.76 10.66 8.74
C ALA A 152 -5.69 9.31 7.98
N LEU A 153 -5.78 8.17 8.68
CA LEU A 153 -5.82 6.84 8.07
C LEU A 153 -7.11 6.64 7.26
N LEU A 154 -8.26 7.07 7.79
CA LEU A 154 -9.55 6.99 7.09
C LEU A 154 -9.57 7.91 5.85
N HIS A 155 -9.05 9.12 5.95
CA HIS A 155 -8.87 10.01 4.80
C HIS A 155 -7.90 9.43 3.77
N ARG A 156 -6.80 8.80 4.21
CA ARG A 156 -5.85 8.11 3.33
C ARG A 156 -6.51 6.94 2.60
N TYR A 157 -7.37 6.19 3.28
CA TYR A 157 -8.14 5.10 2.68
C TYR A 157 -9.06 5.62 1.57
N ASN A 158 -9.83 6.71 1.81
CA ASN A 158 -10.71 7.30 0.81
C ASN A 158 -9.91 7.81 -0.40
N CYS A 159 -8.78 8.45 -0.17
CA CYS A 159 -7.86 8.86 -1.23
C CYS A 159 -7.35 7.66 -2.03
N ALA A 160 -6.92 6.58 -1.36
CA ALA A 160 -6.44 5.36 -1.99
C ALA A 160 -7.49 4.65 -2.86
N GLN A 161 -8.78 4.72 -2.49
CA GLN A 161 -9.86 4.20 -3.33
C GLN A 161 -9.90 4.91 -4.69
N VAL A 162 -9.80 6.24 -4.71
CA VAL A 162 -9.78 7.02 -5.97
C VAL A 162 -8.51 6.72 -6.74
N GLN A 163 -7.35 6.69 -6.06
CA GLN A 163 -6.08 6.33 -6.68
C GLN A 163 -6.17 4.95 -7.36
N GLY A 164 -6.77 3.95 -6.71
CA GLY A 164 -6.98 2.62 -7.27
C GLY A 164 -7.87 2.60 -8.53
N LEU A 165 -8.83 3.52 -8.64
CA LEU A 165 -9.63 3.69 -9.86
C LEU A 165 -8.81 4.36 -10.96
N LEU A 166 -8.07 5.41 -10.63
CA LEU A 166 -7.23 6.15 -11.58
C LEU A 166 -6.08 5.32 -12.16
N LEU A 167 -5.63 4.26 -11.48
CA LEU A 167 -4.68 3.28 -12.05
C LEU A 167 -5.16 2.68 -13.38
N ASN A 168 -6.47 2.63 -13.58
CA ASN A 168 -7.09 2.08 -14.79
C ASN A 168 -7.63 3.18 -15.72
N SER A 169 -7.19 4.44 -15.56
CA SER A 169 -7.65 5.55 -16.39
C SER A 169 -6.61 5.93 -17.43
N GLU A 170 -7.08 6.34 -18.60
CA GLU A 170 -6.23 6.77 -19.73
C GLU A 170 -5.96 8.27 -19.71
N ALA A 171 -6.95 9.04 -19.30
CA ALA A 171 -6.88 10.50 -19.20
C ALA A 171 -7.73 11.00 -18.04
N LEU A 172 -7.42 12.19 -17.57
CA LEU A 172 -8.13 12.87 -16.52
C LEU A 172 -8.47 14.30 -16.97
N GLU A 173 -9.73 14.66 -16.85
CA GLU A 173 -10.20 16.03 -17.05
C GLU A 173 -10.41 16.68 -15.68
N LEU A 174 -9.73 17.79 -15.45
CA LEU A 174 -9.81 18.55 -14.23
C LEU A 174 -10.31 19.97 -14.56
N ARG A 175 -11.40 20.36 -13.92
CA ARG A 175 -11.91 21.74 -13.96
C ARG A 175 -11.65 22.38 -12.61
N LEU A 176 -11.04 23.55 -12.62
CA LEU A 176 -10.76 24.39 -11.45
C LEU A 176 -11.52 25.70 -11.59
N GLU A 177 -12.23 26.09 -10.55
CA GLU A 177 -12.95 27.37 -10.49
C GLU A 177 -12.26 28.31 -9.51
N TYR A 178 -11.81 29.45 -10.00
CA TYR A 178 -11.11 30.48 -9.23
C TYR A 178 -9.96 29.92 -8.36
N PRO A 179 -9.02 29.16 -8.95
CA PRO A 179 -7.95 28.57 -8.15
C PRO A 179 -7.04 29.64 -7.55
N ASP A 180 -6.63 29.43 -6.31
CA ASP A 180 -5.63 30.27 -5.68
C ASP A 180 -4.28 30.12 -6.41
N PRO A 181 -3.54 31.23 -6.67
CA PRO A 181 -2.29 31.16 -7.45
C PRO A 181 -1.19 30.29 -6.83
N GLY A 182 -1.14 30.17 -5.50
CA GLY A 182 -0.19 29.33 -4.78
C GLY A 182 -0.42 27.84 -5.06
N PRO A 183 -1.59 27.29 -4.68
CA PRO A 183 -1.99 25.93 -4.98
C PRO A 183 -1.93 25.57 -6.46
N LEU A 184 -2.32 26.49 -7.35
CA LEU A 184 -2.24 26.25 -8.80
C LEU A 184 -0.79 26.08 -9.28
N ARG A 185 0.13 26.94 -8.81
CA ARG A 185 1.56 26.79 -9.14
C ARG A 185 2.12 25.47 -8.63
N GLN A 186 1.71 25.04 -7.45
CA GLN A 186 2.15 23.77 -6.91
C GLN A 186 1.58 22.60 -7.71
N LEU A 187 0.31 22.65 -8.11
CA LEU A 187 -0.29 21.66 -8.99
C LEU A 187 0.51 21.50 -10.29
N CYS A 188 0.93 22.63 -10.90
CA CYS A 188 1.79 22.61 -12.10
C CYS A 188 3.17 21.98 -11.85
N LYS A 189 3.75 22.19 -10.66
CA LYS A 189 5.01 21.51 -10.29
C LYS A 189 4.83 19.99 -10.21
N TYR A 190 3.73 19.52 -9.61
CA TYR A 190 3.43 18.09 -9.55
C TYR A 190 3.13 17.48 -10.90
N LEU A 191 2.45 18.18 -11.81
CA LEU A 191 2.29 17.74 -13.20
C LEU A 191 3.64 17.46 -13.86
N ARG A 192 4.59 18.37 -13.69
CA ARG A 192 5.96 18.19 -14.22
C ARG A 192 6.71 17.05 -13.52
N PHE A 193 6.61 16.97 -12.21
CA PHE A 193 7.26 15.92 -11.42
C PHE A 193 6.80 14.53 -11.86
N HIS A 194 5.49 14.33 -12.00
CA HIS A 194 4.91 13.07 -12.47
C HIS A 194 5.00 12.89 -13.99
N GLN A 195 5.70 13.78 -14.70
CA GLN A 195 5.87 13.71 -16.16
C GLN A 195 4.55 13.61 -16.93
N LEU A 196 3.51 14.28 -16.44
CA LEU A 196 2.19 14.31 -17.04
C LEU A 196 2.12 15.39 -18.14
N LEU A 197 1.53 15.05 -19.28
CA LEU A 197 1.19 16.02 -20.30
C LEU A 197 -0.12 16.69 -19.94
N VAL A 198 -0.18 18.00 -20.10
CA VAL A 198 -1.38 18.77 -19.80
C VAL A 198 -1.68 19.76 -20.90
N GLN A 199 -2.93 19.76 -21.36
CA GLN A 199 -3.52 20.84 -22.13
C GLN A 199 -4.34 21.72 -21.19
N ILE A 200 -3.99 22.98 -21.10
CA ILE A 200 -4.70 23.95 -20.25
C ILE A 200 -5.47 24.88 -21.16
N THR A 201 -6.79 24.95 -20.96
CA THR A 201 -7.67 25.92 -21.59
C THR A 201 -8.26 26.83 -20.51
N THR A 202 -8.17 28.12 -20.73
CA THR A 202 -8.78 29.13 -19.84
C THR A 202 -10.14 29.49 -20.42
N GLY A 203 -11.18 29.25 -19.64
CA GLY A 203 -12.53 29.71 -19.92
C GLY A 203 -12.76 31.15 -19.43
N GLU A 204 -13.94 31.67 -19.74
CA GLU A 204 -14.37 32.94 -19.16
C GLU A 204 -14.46 32.85 -17.64
N GLN A 205 -14.26 33.98 -16.94
CA GLN A 205 -14.47 34.11 -15.49
C GLN A 205 -13.56 33.24 -14.58
N GLY A 206 -12.26 33.04 -14.94
CA GLY A 206 -11.32 32.37 -14.02
C GLY A 206 -11.50 30.86 -13.89
N ILE A 207 -12.12 30.23 -14.88
CA ILE A 207 -12.25 28.78 -14.99
C ILE A 207 -11.05 28.24 -15.76
N PHE A 208 -10.39 27.23 -15.21
CA PHE A 208 -9.31 26.49 -15.86
C PHE A 208 -9.78 25.05 -16.14
N GLN A 209 -9.64 24.62 -17.38
CA GLN A 209 -9.86 23.23 -17.77
C GLN A 209 -8.52 22.62 -18.14
N LEU A 210 -8.15 21.55 -17.43
CA LEU A 210 -6.91 20.82 -17.63
C LEU A 210 -7.28 19.42 -18.14
N ARG A 211 -6.85 19.11 -19.35
CA ARG A 211 -6.84 17.72 -19.81
C ARG A 211 -5.46 17.17 -19.58
N ILE A 212 -5.40 16.20 -18.68
CA ILE A 212 -4.16 15.58 -18.22
C ILE A 212 -4.06 14.21 -18.85
N ASP A 213 -2.99 14.00 -19.60
CA ASP A 213 -2.74 12.81 -20.39
C ASP A 213 -1.30 12.34 -20.20
N GLY A 214 -0.95 11.12 -20.60
CA GLY A 214 0.39 10.56 -20.47
C GLY A 214 1.23 10.65 -21.73
N PRO A 215 2.54 10.78 -21.60
CA PRO A 215 3.44 10.89 -22.73
C PRO A 215 3.42 9.67 -23.65
N LEU A 216 2.92 8.52 -23.16
CA LEU A 216 2.88 7.25 -23.89
C LEU A 216 1.46 6.83 -24.28
N SER A 217 0.42 7.64 -24.01
CA SER A 217 -0.96 7.33 -24.39
C SER A 217 -1.13 7.16 -25.91
N LEU A 218 -0.28 7.80 -26.69
CA LEU A 218 -0.26 7.70 -28.15
C LEU A 218 0.33 6.38 -28.67
N PHE A 219 1.17 5.69 -27.87
CA PHE A 219 1.93 4.53 -28.34
C PHE A 219 1.66 3.24 -27.55
N TYR A 220 1.37 3.33 -26.24
CA TYR A 220 1.14 2.15 -25.42
C TYR A 220 0.16 2.44 -24.27
N LYS A 221 -0.88 1.64 -24.15
CA LYS A 221 -1.77 1.57 -22.96
C LYS A 221 -1.03 0.88 -21.82
N THR A 222 -0.16 1.60 -21.09
CA THR A 222 0.65 1.01 -20.03
C THR A 222 0.11 1.35 -18.64
N GLN A 223 0.17 0.36 -17.73
CA GLN A 223 -0.16 0.53 -16.30
C GLN A 223 0.70 1.61 -15.62
N LYS A 224 1.89 1.90 -16.17
CA LYS A 224 2.80 2.93 -15.65
C LYS A 224 2.16 4.33 -15.64
N TYR A 225 1.31 4.61 -16.62
CA TYR A 225 0.64 5.90 -16.73
C TYR A 225 -0.49 6.07 -15.70
N GLY A 226 -1.31 5.04 -15.49
CA GLY A 226 -2.32 5.05 -14.43
C GLY A 226 -1.71 5.29 -13.05
N MET A 227 -0.50 4.80 -12.81
CA MET A 227 0.25 5.05 -11.57
C MET A 227 0.59 6.54 -11.40
N GLN A 228 1.02 7.21 -12.48
CA GLN A 228 1.33 8.65 -12.43
C GLN A 228 0.08 9.49 -12.13
N LEU A 229 -1.06 9.18 -12.76
CA LEU A 229 -2.35 9.82 -12.47
C LEU A 229 -2.81 9.57 -11.02
N ALA A 230 -2.68 8.33 -10.55
CA ALA A 230 -3.04 7.96 -9.19
C ALA A 230 -2.18 8.72 -8.16
N ASN A 231 -0.88 8.81 -8.40
CA ASN A 231 0.05 9.53 -7.53
C ASN A 231 -0.15 11.05 -7.58
N PHE A 232 -0.64 11.58 -8.70
CA PHE A 232 -0.96 13.00 -8.85
C PHE A 232 -2.25 13.41 -8.13
N PHE A 233 -3.20 12.49 -7.91
CA PHE A 233 -4.51 12.81 -7.33
C PHE A 233 -4.47 13.58 -6.00
N PRO A 234 -3.59 13.30 -5.02
CA PRO A 234 -3.50 14.06 -3.79
C PRO A 234 -3.22 15.56 -3.98
N ALA A 235 -2.53 15.93 -5.07
CA ALA A 235 -2.28 17.33 -5.40
C ALA A 235 -3.56 18.07 -5.84
N ILE A 236 -4.51 17.37 -6.45
CA ILE A 236 -5.82 17.91 -6.82
C ILE A 236 -6.62 18.26 -5.57
N LEU A 237 -6.54 17.44 -4.52
CA LEU A 237 -7.26 17.63 -3.27
C LEU A 237 -6.85 18.93 -2.50
N GLN A 238 -5.73 19.54 -2.89
CA GLN A 238 -5.28 20.82 -2.35
C GLN A 238 -5.98 22.03 -2.99
N GLN A 239 -6.73 21.82 -4.07
CA GLN A 239 -7.50 22.86 -4.71
C GLN A 239 -8.86 23.05 -3.99
N LYS A 240 -9.37 24.28 -3.94
CA LYS A 240 -10.65 24.56 -3.25
C LYS A 240 -11.86 24.05 -4.02
N ASN A 241 -11.98 24.47 -5.28
CA ASN A 241 -13.13 24.18 -6.14
C ASN A 241 -12.66 23.38 -7.36
N TRP A 242 -12.67 22.08 -7.25
CA TRP A 242 -12.27 21.20 -8.33
C TRP A 242 -13.39 20.25 -8.73
N GLN A 243 -13.43 19.90 -10.00
CA GLN A 243 -14.25 18.83 -10.56
C GLN A 243 -13.34 17.94 -11.42
N LEU A 244 -13.42 16.65 -11.18
CA LEU A 244 -12.63 15.63 -11.85
C LEU A 244 -13.53 14.69 -12.63
N ARG A 245 -13.14 14.40 -13.87
CA ARG A 245 -13.74 13.34 -14.69
C ARG A 245 -12.63 12.44 -15.23
N ALA A 246 -12.87 11.13 -15.19
CA ALA A 246 -11.94 10.16 -15.74
C ALA A 246 -12.71 8.97 -16.31
N THR A 247 -12.21 8.43 -17.42
CA THR A 247 -12.72 7.19 -18.01
C THR A 247 -11.88 6.04 -17.46
N VAL A 248 -12.52 5.14 -16.71
CA VAL A 248 -11.86 4.00 -16.06
C VAL A 248 -12.12 2.74 -16.88
N CYS A 249 -11.06 2.09 -17.34
CA CYS A 249 -11.10 0.93 -18.22
C CYS A 249 -10.63 -0.33 -17.45
N PHE A 250 -11.56 -1.19 -17.07
CA PHE A 250 -11.22 -2.51 -16.52
C PHE A 250 -11.11 -3.55 -17.63
N ARG A 251 -10.23 -4.54 -17.46
CA ARG A 251 -10.14 -5.66 -18.41
C ARG A 251 -11.49 -6.34 -18.56
N GLN A 252 -11.89 -6.59 -19.82
CA GLN A 252 -13.13 -7.28 -20.20
C GLN A 252 -14.43 -6.62 -19.72
N LYS A 253 -14.40 -5.32 -19.35
CA LYS A 253 -15.60 -4.56 -19.00
C LYS A 253 -15.70 -3.29 -19.85
N PRO A 254 -16.91 -2.81 -20.12
CA PRO A 254 -17.08 -1.53 -20.81
C PRO A 254 -16.47 -0.39 -19.96
N PRO A 255 -15.94 0.67 -20.59
CA PRO A 255 -15.45 1.84 -19.88
C PRO A 255 -16.51 2.46 -18.99
N LEU A 256 -16.11 2.87 -17.80
CA LEU A 256 -16.97 3.50 -16.81
C LEU A 256 -16.50 4.93 -16.51
N GLN A 257 -17.42 5.83 -16.27
CA GLN A 257 -17.12 7.23 -15.95
C GLN A 257 -17.02 7.45 -14.43
N LEU A 258 -15.88 7.92 -14.00
CA LEU A 258 -15.68 8.45 -12.65
C LEU A 258 -15.90 9.97 -12.70
N GLN A 259 -16.73 10.49 -11.80
CA GLN A 259 -16.96 11.93 -11.63
C GLN A 259 -16.90 12.24 -10.14
N LEU A 260 -16.03 13.14 -9.74
CA LEU A 260 -15.83 13.62 -8.38
C LEU A 260 -15.70 15.14 -8.39
N ASP A 261 -16.01 15.76 -7.28
CA ASP A 261 -15.79 17.18 -7.05
C ASP A 261 -15.35 17.44 -5.60
N SER A 262 -15.08 18.69 -5.28
CA SER A 262 -14.63 19.11 -3.96
C SER A 262 -15.62 18.83 -2.82
N SER A 263 -16.89 18.53 -3.13
CA SER A 263 -17.92 18.17 -2.13
C SER A 263 -17.94 16.68 -1.78
N CYS A 264 -17.14 15.85 -2.44
CA CYS A 264 -17.17 14.39 -2.26
C CYS A 264 -16.62 13.90 -0.90
N GLY A 265 -16.17 14.80 -0.03
CA GLY A 265 -15.66 14.48 1.32
C GLY A 265 -14.25 13.88 1.36
N VAL A 266 -13.63 13.62 0.19
CA VAL A 266 -12.24 13.16 0.14
C VAL A 266 -11.31 14.33 0.41
N ARG A 267 -10.49 14.19 1.45
CA ARG A 267 -9.49 15.21 1.83
C ARG A 267 -8.08 14.65 1.66
N SER A 268 -7.12 15.55 1.51
CA SER A 268 -5.72 15.18 1.57
C SER A 268 -5.39 14.70 2.98
N HIS A 269 -4.70 13.57 3.09
CA HIS A 269 -4.13 13.09 4.36
C HIS A 269 -2.84 13.82 4.73
N TYR A 270 -2.31 14.66 3.85
CA TYR A 270 -1.21 15.56 4.13
C TYR A 270 -1.75 16.82 4.79
N GLN A 271 -1.30 17.12 6.00
CA GLN A 271 -1.78 18.25 6.79
C GLN A 271 -1.36 19.61 6.20
N GLN A 272 -0.20 19.64 5.52
CA GLN A 272 0.32 20.86 4.90
C GLN A 272 0.80 20.57 3.47
N PHE A 273 0.80 21.63 2.67
CA PHE A 273 1.25 21.58 1.27
C PHE A 273 2.71 21.11 1.11
N HIS A 274 3.53 21.32 2.15
CA HIS A 274 4.94 20.93 2.19
C HIS A 274 5.17 19.47 2.57
N ASP A 275 4.17 18.80 3.15
CA ASP A 275 4.29 17.41 3.62
C ASP A 275 4.13 16.39 2.49
N TYR A 276 3.64 16.84 1.33
CA TYR A 276 3.62 15.98 0.15
C TYR A 276 4.99 15.96 -0.49
N VAL A 277 5.79 14.99 -0.10
CA VAL A 277 6.99 14.60 -0.84
C VAL A 277 6.54 13.54 -1.83
N PRO A 278 6.63 13.79 -3.15
CA PRO A 278 6.35 12.76 -4.13
C PRO A 278 7.31 11.59 -3.92
N PRO A 279 6.81 10.36 -4.03
CA PRO A 279 7.64 9.16 -3.89
C PRO A 279 8.73 9.09 -4.96
#